data_51cc7c69bbc01fcc305b6b2adf7f20bf
#
_entry.id   51cc7c69bbc01fcc305b6b2adf7f20bf
#
_cell.length_a   1.000
_cell.length_b   1.000
_cell.length_c   1.000
_cell.angle_alpha   90.00
_cell.angle_beta   90.00
_cell.angle_gamma   90.00
#
_symmetry.space_group_name_H-M   'P 1'
#
loop_
_entity.id
_entity.type
_entity.pdbx_description
1 polymer ?
#
loop_
_entity_poly.entity_id
_entity_poly.type
_entity_poly.pdbx_seq_one_letter_code
_entity_poly.pdbx_strand_id
1 'polypeptide(L)'
;MQVSSKVKEIVAKGTLETATRSLRLLNAVFNFAIASGYTEKNPCILVSELIPEHEAQSYPCLPVSEMPEFFRRLERCNAFPITKIVLKLACYTGTRISELLKARWDTGEIDFENKVWIIPAYRMKRRKELMVPLVPQVYELFLGLFNSRSDDGFIFKHTREPWKHMTSETPLAVIKRNGYANEMVTHGFRTLFSTHANESKLFRSEVIDYQIAHVNKSTRADKTSKIYNRAEYWPERIELMTWYANEVDQWIFL
;
A
#
# COMPACT_ATOMS: atom_id res chain seq x y z
N MET A 1 -9.79 -31.23 -19.75
CA MET A 1 -10.48 -29.94 -19.53
C MET A 1 -9.63 -28.85 -20.16
N GLN A 2 -10.15 -28.14 -21.14
CA GLN A 2 -9.33 -27.22 -21.91
C GLN A 2 -9.17 -25.88 -21.16
N VAL A 3 -7.97 -25.35 -21.09
CA VAL A 3 -7.65 -24.05 -20.48
C VAL A 3 -8.55 -22.95 -21.02
N SER A 4 -8.77 -22.94 -22.34
CA SER A 4 -9.65 -22.00 -23.02
C SER A 4 -11.09 -21.97 -22.49
N SER A 5 -11.68 -23.15 -22.15
CA SER A 5 -13.01 -23.21 -21.57
C SER A 5 -13.06 -22.54 -20.20
N LYS A 6 -12.07 -22.78 -19.35
CA LYS A 6 -12.01 -22.16 -18.02
C LYS A 6 -11.77 -20.65 -18.07
N VAL A 7 -10.94 -20.20 -18.98
CA VAL A 7 -10.73 -18.75 -19.19
C VAL A 7 -12.04 -18.09 -19.65
N LYS A 8 -12.78 -18.69 -20.59
CA LYS A 8 -14.10 -18.19 -21.03
C LYS A 8 -15.10 -18.10 -19.87
N GLU A 9 -15.14 -19.11 -18.97
CA GLU A 9 -16.01 -19.08 -17.77
C GLU A 9 -15.67 -17.89 -16.85
N ILE A 10 -14.37 -17.59 -16.67
CA ILE A 10 -13.93 -16.46 -15.83
C ILE A 10 -14.26 -15.13 -16.51
N VAL A 11 -14.03 -15.04 -17.83
CA VAL A 11 -14.37 -13.87 -18.63
C VAL A 11 -15.88 -13.58 -18.59
N ALA A 12 -16.71 -14.61 -18.73
CA ALA A 12 -18.17 -14.47 -18.66
C ALA A 12 -18.67 -13.95 -17.29
N LYS A 13 -17.90 -14.12 -16.21
CA LYS A 13 -18.16 -13.53 -14.89
C LYS A 13 -17.73 -12.07 -14.76
N GLY A 14 -17.18 -11.45 -15.80
CA GLY A 14 -16.69 -10.08 -15.79
C GLY A 14 -15.38 -9.88 -15.02
N THR A 15 -14.69 -10.94 -14.58
CA THR A 15 -13.46 -10.84 -13.77
C THR A 15 -12.21 -10.94 -14.65
N LEU A 16 -12.04 -9.98 -15.57
CA LEU A 16 -11.02 -10.01 -16.63
C LEU A 16 -9.58 -10.04 -16.08
N GLU A 17 -9.30 -9.25 -15.03
CA GLU A 17 -7.97 -9.27 -14.38
C GLU A 17 -7.65 -10.65 -13.78
N THR A 18 -8.65 -11.32 -13.20
CA THR A 18 -8.49 -12.70 -12.68
C THR A 18 -8.20 -13.67 -13.83
N ALA A 19 -8.88 -13.55 -14.96
CA ALA A 19 -8.62 -14.35 -16.15
C ALA A 19 -7.17 -14.17 -16.64
N THR A 20 -6.74 -12.92 -16.78
CA THR A 20 -5.37 -12.56 -17.21
C THR A 20 -4.30 -13.12 -16.27
N ARG A 21 -4.49 -12.96 -14.95
CA ARG A 21 -3.53 -13.46 -13.94
C ARG A 21 -3.47 -14.99 -13.92
N SER A 22 -4.62 -15.66 -13.96
CA SER A 22 -4.71 -17.12 -13.98
C SER A 22 -4.04 -17.70 -15.23
N LEU A 23 -4.30 -17.12 -16.40
CA LEU A 23 -3.67 -17.54 -17.64
C LEU A 23 -2.15 -17.33 -17.61
N ARG A 24 -1.68 -16.20 -17.08
CA ARG A 24 -0.23 -15.93 -16.95
C ARG A 24 0.46 -16.96 -16.06
N LEU A 25 -0.16 -17.34 -14.95
CA LEU A 25 0.37 -18.37 -14.04
C LEU A 25 0.41 -19.73 -14.71
N LEU A 26 -0.68 -20.15 -15.36
CA LEU A 26 -0.74 -21.41 -16.10
C LEU A 26 0.29 -21.46 -17.22
N ASN A 27 0.43 -20.39 -17.98
CA ASN A 27 1.43 -20.29 -19.03
C ASN A 27 2.87 -20.46 -18.49
N ALA A 28 3.18 -19.88 -17.33
CA ALA A 28 4.47 -20.06 -16.68
C ALA A 28 4.71 -21.54 -16.27
N VAL A 29 3.69 -22.20 -15.71
CA VAL A 29 3.75 -23.62 -15.33
C VAL A 29 4.00 -24.51 -16.56
N PHE A 30 3.25 -24.31 -17.66
CA PHE A 30 3.44 -25.12 -18.87
C PHE A 30 4.79 -24.85 -19.56
N ASN A 31 5.26 -23.61 -19.58
CA ASN A 31 6.60 -23.30 -20.09
C ASN A 31 7.69 -23.97 -19.25
N PHE A 32 7.56 -24.02 -17.92
CA PHE A 32 8.46 -24.77 -17.07
C PHE A 32 8.38 -26.28 -17.35
N ALA A 33 7.18 -26.84 -17.54
CA ALA A 33 6.98 -28.24 -17.84
C ALA A 33 7.63 -28.65 -19.19
N ILE A 34 7.55 -27.78 -20.21
CA ILE A 34 8.23 -27.97 -21.49
C ILE A 34 9.75 -27.97 -21.28
N ALA A 35 10.27 -26.96 -20.60
CA ALA A 35 11.70 -26.83 -20.32
C ALA A 35 12.27 -28.00 -19.52
N SER A 36 11.42 -28.64 -18.69
CA SER A 36 11.78 -29.83 -17.89
C SER A 36 11.49 -31.16 -18.57
N GLY A 37 11.01 -31.16 -19.82
CA GLY A 37 10.74 -32.40 -20.59
C GLY A 37 9.46 -33.15 -20.19
N TYR A 38 8.59 -32.56 -19.35
CA TYR A 38 7.33 -33.22 -18.94
C TYR A 38 6.23 -33.17 -20.00
N THR A 39 6.28 -32.22 -20.91
CA THR A 39 5.33 -32.05 -22.01
C THR A 39 5.96 -31.30 -23.17
N GLU A 40 5.44 -31.49 -24.37
CA GLU A 40 5.89 -30.77 -25.57
C GLU A 40 4.96 -29.60 -25.92
N LYS A 41 3.80 -29.50 -25.28
CA LYS A 41 2.77 -28.54 -25.68
C LYS A 41 2.34 -27.65 -24.50
N ASN A 42 2.17 -26.37 -24.81
CA ASN A 42 1.59 -25.41 -23.89
C ASN A 42 0.14 -25.06 -24.33
N PRO A 43 -0.88 -25.53 -23.61
CA PRO A 43 -2.27 -25.26 -23.96
C PRO A 43 -2.72 -23.81 -23.69
N CYS A 44 -1.85 -22.94 -23.16
CA CYS A 44 -2.14 -21.53 -22.89
C CYS A 44 -1.80 -20.62 -24.09
N ILE A 45 -1.14 -21.14 -25.12
CA ILE A 45 -0.78 -20.35 -26.30
C ILE A 45 -2.06 -19.80 -26.95
N LEU A 46 -2.05 -18.53 -27.30
CA LEU A 46 -3.17 -17.77 -27.91
C LEU A 46 -4.46 -17.67 -27.06
N VAL A 47 -4.51 -18.26 -25.88
CA VAL A 47 -5.70 -18.16 -25.02
C VAL A 47 -5.90 -16.73 -24.50
N SER A 48 -4.86 -15.89 -24.49
CA SER A 48 -4.95 -14.45 -24.19
C SER A 48 -5.91 -13.69 -25.11
N GLU A 49 -6.03 -14.12 -26.38
CA GLU A 49 -6.94 -13.53 -27.38
C GLU A 49 -8.42 -13.69 -27.02
N LEU A 50 -8.72 -14.58 -26.05
CA LEU A 50 -10.08 -14.78 -25.54
C LEU A 50 -10.45 -13.82 -24.42
N ILE A 51 -9.50 -13.03 -23.93
CA ILE A 51 -9.70 -12.07 -22.84
C ILE A 51 -9.79 -10.68 -23.48
N PRO A 52 -10.94 -10.00 -23.41
CA PRO A 52 -11.06 -8.64 -23.91
C PRO A 52 -10.02 -7.71 -23.29
N GLU A 53 -9.57 -6.74 -24.06
CA GLU A 53 -8.75 -5.67 -23.50
C GLU A 53 -9.50 -4.97 -22.39
N HIS A 54 -8.82 -4.73 -21.28
CA HIS A 54 -9.38 -4.01 -20.15
C HIS A 54 -8.30 -3.14 -19.51
N GLU A 55 -8.71 -1.97 -19.13
CA GLU A 55 -7.85 -1.09 -18.34
C GLU A 55 -7.88 -1.53 -16.87
N ALA A 56 -6.71 -1.55 -16.25
CA ALA A 56 -6.62 -1.78 -14.81
C ALA A 56 -7.28 -0.59 -14.10
N GLN A 57 -8.38 -0.84 -13.40
CA GLN A 57 -8.98 0.19 -12.58
C GLN A 57 -8.07 0.56 -11.42
N SER A 58 -7.86 1.86 -11.22
CA SER A 58 -7.19 2.36 -10.04
C SER A 58 -8.03 2.07 -8.79
N TYR A 59 -7.38 1.91 -7.64
CA TYR A 59 -8.10 1.75 -6.39
C TYR A 59 -8.94 3.00 -6.10
N PRO A 60 -10.20 2.83 -5.62
CA PRO A 60 -11.03 3.95 -5.21
C PRO A 60 -10.32 4.82 -4.18
N CYS A 61 -10.36 6.14 -4.41
CA CYS A 61 -9.70 7.13 -3.59
C CYS A 61 -10.55 8.40 -3.57
N LEU A 62 -10.83 8.92 -2.39
CA LEU A 62 -11.53 10.18 -2.22
C LEU A 62 -10.67 11.35 -2.72
N PRO A 63 -11.28 12.37 -3.32
CA PRO A 63 -10.59 13.63 -3.61
C PRO A 63 -10.25 14.36 -2.30
N VAL A 64 -9.24 15.23 -2.36
CA VAL A 64 -8.79 16.02 -1.19
C VAL A 64 -9.95 16.79 -0.55
N SER A 65 -10.87 17.34 -1.34
CA SER A 65 -12.03 18.11 -0.88
C SER A 65 -12.98 17.34 0.05
N GLU A 66 -12.98 16.01 -0.01
CA GLU A 66 -13.84 15.16 0.83
C GLU A 66 -13.12 14.63 2.09
N MET A 67 -11.82 14.85 2.19
CA MET A 67 -11.04 14.36 3.33
C MET A 67 -11.45 14.97 4.68
N PRO A 68 -11.83 16.26 4.79
CA PRO A 68 -12.35 16.80 6.05
C PRO A 68 -13.61 16.08 6.54
N GLU A 69 -14.55 15.79 5.65
CA GLU A 69 -15.77 15.06 6.02
C GLU A 69 -15.46 13.60 6.35
N PHE A 70 -14.52 12.97 5.63
CA PHE A 70 -14.06 11.62 5.96
C PHE A 70 -13.53 11.54 7.40
N PHE A 71 -12.65 12.46 7.79
CA PHE A 71 -12.09 12.46 9.15
C PHE A 71 -13.11 12.84 10.21
N ARG A 72 -14.02 13.76 9.92
CA ARG A 72 -15.13 14.10 10.83
C ARG A 72 -16.02 12.87 11.11
N ARG A 73 -16.37 12.10 10.09
CA ARG A 73 -17.11 10.84 10.26
C ARG A 73 -16.29 9.81 11.00
N LEU A 74 -15.00 9.69 10.70
CA LEU A 74 -14.09 8.76 11.38
C LEU A 74 -14.03 9.05 12.89
N GLU A 75 -13.98 10.31 13.31
CA GLU A 75 -13.97 10.64 14.74
C GLU A 75 -15.28 10.29 15.43
N ARG A 76 -16.41 10.48 14.78
CA ARG A 76 -17.74 10.20 15.34
C ARG A 76 -18.11 8.71 15.28
N CYS A 77 -17.44 7.92 14.46
CA CYS A 77 -17.82 6.52 14.28
C CYS A 77 -17.49 5.65 15.52
N ASN A 78 -18.32 4.62 15.70
CA ASN A 78 -18.05 3.57 16.71
C ASN A 78 -16.99 2.58 16.20
N ALA A 79 -15.72 3.00 16.21
CA ALA A 79 -14.58 2.17 15.90
C ALA A 79 -13.58 2.21 17.06
N PHE A 80 -12.82 1.12 17.23
CA PHE A 80 -11.75 1.10 18.23
C PHE A 80 -10.73 2.23 17.97
N PRO A 81 -10.28 2.94 19.02
CA PRO A 81 -9.31 4.04 18.87
C PRO A 81 -8.07 3.65 18.07
N ILE A 82 -7.54 2.44 18.29
CA ILE A 82 -6.40 1.92 17.55
C ILE A 82 -6.65 1.83 16.04
N THR A 83 -7.88 1.52 15.60
CA THR A 83 -8.23 1.46 14.17
C THR A 83 -8.31 2.86 13.56
N LYS A 84 -8.79 3.86 14.32
CA LYS A 84 -8.76 5.26 13.88
C LYS A 84 -7.31 5.76 13.71
N ILE A 85 -6.43 5.41 14.65
CA ILE A 85 -4.99 5.72 14.57
C ILE A 85 -4.35 5.06 13.33
N VAL A 86 -4.68 3.81 13.02
CA VAL A 86 -4.22 3.12 11.80
C VAL A 86 -4.61 3.90 10.54
N LEU A 87 -5.86 4.38 10.45
CA LEU A 87 -6.32 5.14 9.29
C LEU A 87 -5.64 6.51 9.18
N LYS A 88 -5.41 7.20 10.31
CA LYS A 88 -4.62 8.45 10.34
C LYS A 88 -3.18 8.20 9.89
N LEU A 89 -2.50 7.20 10.46
CA LEU A 89 -1.13 6.86 10.08
C LEU A 89 -1.01 6.44 8.61
N ALA A 90 -1.99 5.68 8.10
CA ALA A 90 -2.02 5.33 6.67
C ALA A 90 -2.16 6.57 5.78
N CYS A 91 -2.94 7.57 6.19
CA CYS A 91 -3.06 8.84 5.50
C CYS A 91 -1.75 9.64 5.57
N TYR A 92 -1.21 9.88 6.77
CA TYR A 92 0.02 10.65 6.95
C TYR A 92 1.22 10.08 6.21
N THR A 93 1.37 8.75 6.19
CA THR A 93 2.61 8.13 5.69
C THR A 93 2.55 7.66 4.23
N GLY A 94 1.35 7.47 3.68
CA GLY A 94 1.16 6.88 2.36
C GLY A 94 1.75 5.46 2.22
N THR A 95 2.15 4.81 3.31
CA THR A 95 2.70 3.45 3.31
C THR A 95 1.63 2.42 2.97
N ARG A 96 2.03 1.22 2.56
CA ARG A 96 1.04 0.15 2.35
C ARG A 96 0.46 -0.27 3.68
N ILE A 97 -0.86 -0.46 3.72
CA ILE A 97 -1.54 -0.87 4.95
C ILE A 97 -0.93 -2.13 5.58
N SER A 98 -0.46 -3.09 4.78
CA SER A 98 0.20 -4.30 5.27
C SER A 98 1.58 -4.03 5.89
N GLU A 99 2.28 -2.98 5.46
CA GLU A 99 3.54 -2.54 6.04
C GLU A 99 3.29 -1.91 7.42
N LEU A 100 2.26 -1.07 7.53
CA LEU A 100 1.85 -0.43 8.77
C LEU A 100 1.36 -1.48 9.80
N LEU A 101 0.40 -2.32 9.43
CA LEU A 101 -0.23 -3.26 10.37
C LEU A 101 0.73 -4.32 10.93
N LYS A 102 1.82 -4.62 10.24
CA LYS A 102 2.85 -5.56 10.67
C LYS A 102 4.00 -4.92 11.46
N ALA A 103 3.91 -3.63 11.76
CA ALA A 103 4.92 -2.94 12.55
C ALA A 103 5.01 -3.52 13.97
N ARG A 104 6.23 -3.55 14.53
CA ARG A 104 6.54 -4.19 15.82
C ARG A 104 7.42 -3.28 16.66
N TRP A 105 7.27 -3.39 17.99
CA TRP A 105 8.14 -2.72 18.94
C TRP A 105 9.47 -3.46 19.15
N ASP A 106 9.42 -4.79 19.28
CA ASP A 106 10.56 -5.65 19.61
C ASP A 106 11.65 -5.73 18.53
N THR A 107 11.38 -5.24 17.34
CA THR A 107 12.35 -5.22 16.23
C THR A 107 13.09 -3.89 16.11
N GLY A 108 12.79 -2.91 16.96
CA GLY A 108 13.40 -1.58 16.89
C GLY A 108 13.03 -0.78 15.62
N GLU A 109 11.88 -1.09 15.02
CA GLU A 109 11.46 -0.42 13.79
C GLU A 109 11.18 1.07 13.98
N ILE A 110 10.68 1.45 15.16
CA ILE A 110 10.39 2.85 15.50
C ILE A 110 11.55 3.40 16.32
N ASP A 111 12.37 4.19 15.68
CA ASP A 111 13.49 4.89 16.31
C ASP A 111 13.08 6.32 16.63
N PHE A 112 12.73 6.57 17.89
CA PHE A 112 12.30 7.86 18.37
C PHE A 112 13.46 8.87 18.47
N GLU A 113 14.67 8.41 18.70
CA GLU A 113 15.87 9.26 18.81
C GLU A 113 16.21 9.86 17.45
N ASN A 114 16.29 9.02 16.42
CA ASN A 114 16.60 9.45 15.04
C ASN A 114 15.36 9.88 14.25
N LYS A 115 14.16 9.80 14.86
CA LYS A 115 12.87 10.18 14.24
C LYS A 115 12.64 9.44 12.93
N VAL A 116 12.80 8.13 12.93
CA VAL A 116 12.62 7.30 11.74
C VAL A 116 11.86 6.01 12.06
N TRP A 117 10.97 5.62 11.15
CA TRP A 117 10.38 4.29 11.11
C TRP A 117 11.08 3.47 10.03
N ILE A 118 11.74 2.40 10.44
CA ILE A 118 12.51 1.51 9.57
C ILE A 118 11.68 0.27 9.26
N ILE A 119 11.16 0.18 8.04
CA ILE A 119 10.41 -0.99 7.57
C ILE A 119 11.41 -2.00 7.00
N PRO A 120 11.61 -3.16 7.63
CA PRO A 120 12.67 -4.08 7.25
C PRO A 120 12.43 -4.73 5.89
N ALA A 121 13.51 -5.03 5.18
CA ALA A 121 13.50 -5.55 3.82
C ALA A 121 12.64 -6.81 3.63
N TYR A 122 12.57 -7.71 4.62
CA TYR A 122 11.81 -8.95 4.53
C TYR A 122 10.29 -8.73 4.47
N ARG A 123 9.79 -7.56 4.95
CA ARG A 123 8.37 -7.17 4.86
C ARG A 123 8.04 -6.41 3.58
N MET A 124 9.05 -5.90 2.91
CA MET A 124 8.88 -5.10 1.70
C MET A 124 8.72 -5.98 0.47
N LYS A 125 7.75 -5.65 -0.41
CA LYS A 125 7.53 -6.36 -1.69
C LYS A 125 8.81 -6.46 -2.54
N ARG A 126 9.73 -5.51 -2.40
CA ARG A 126 10.99 -5.43 -3.16
C ARG A 126 12.20 -5.94 -2.41
N ARG A 127 12.03 -6.42 -1.19
CA ARG A 127 13.13 -6.86 -0.34
C ARG A 127 14.25 -5.80 -0.17
N LYS A 128 13.86 -4.52 -0.18
CA LYS A 128 14.71 -3.38 0.17
C LYS A 128 14.05 -2.67 1.34
N GLU A 129 14.82 -2.37 2.37
CA GLU A 129 14.39 -1.60 3.53
C GLU A 129 13.86 -0.23 3.11
N LEU A 130 12.87 0.28 3.82
CA LEU A 130 12.32 1.61 3.65
C LEU A 130 12.36 2.35 4.98
N MET A 131 13.09 3.46 5.00
CA MET A 131 13.06 4.43 6.09
C MET A 131 11.94 5.44 5.82
N VAL A 132 11.07 5.67 6.81
CA VAL A 132 9.97 6.66 6.76
C VAL A 132 10.24 7.73 7.82
N PRO A 133 10.34 9.03 7.46
CA PRO A 133 10.52 10.09 8.43
C PRO A 133 9.34 10.14 9.43
N LEU A 134 9.65 10.18 10.72
CA LEU A 134 8.67 10.44 11.77
C LEU A 134 8.53 11.97 11.93
N VAL A 135 7.72 12.57 11.07
CA VAL A 135 7.32 13.97 11.24
C VAL A 135 6.50 14.14 12.52
N PRO A 136 6.38 15.34 13.11
CA PRO A 136 5.78 15.51 14.44
C PRO A 136 4.45 14.79 14.64
N GLN A 137 3.53 14.86 13.69
CA GLN A 137 2.21 14.21 13.77
C GLN A 137 2.32 12.69 13.86
N VAL A 138 3.18 12.10 13.05
CA VAL A 138 3.41 10.64 13.02
C VAL A 138 4.16 10.20 14.27
N TYR A 139 5.14 11.01 14.71
CA TYR A 139 5.91 10.78 15.93
C TYR A 139 5.00 10.72 17.14
N GLU A 140 4.12 11.71 17.34
CA GLU A 140 3.20 11.77 18.49
C GLU A 140 2.22 10.58 18.50
N LEU A 141 1.70 10.17 17.35
CA LEU A 141 0.84 9.00 17.26
C LEU A 141 1.58 7.73 17.68
N PHE A 142 2.81 7.51 17.23
CA PHE A 142 3.60 6.35 17.65
C PHE A 142 4.03 6.46 19.12
N LEU A 143 4.38 7.64 19.62
CA LEU A 143 4.75 7.86 21.02
C LEU A 143 3.56 7.55 21.95
N GLY A 144 2.36 8.00 21.60
CA GLY A 144 1.14 7.68 22.34
C GLY A 144 0.86 6.17 22.41
N LEU A 145 1.06 5.47 21.28
CA LEU A 145 0.95 4.02 21.22
C LEU A 145 2.05 3.33 22.04
N PHE A 146 3.28 3.85 22.00
CA PHE A 146 4.40 3.31 22.77
C PHE A 146 4.18 3.42 24.28
N ASN A 147 3.70 4.57 24.73
CA ASN A 147 3.43 4.84 26.16
C ASN A 147 2.24 4.00 26.70
N SER A 148 1.30 3.63 25.83
CA SER A 148 0.12 2.82 26.18
C SER A 148 0.26 1.33 25.90
N ARG A 149 1.44 0.87 25.44
CA ARG A 149 1.66 -0.54 25.09
C ARG A 149 1.62 -1.47 26.29
N SER A 150 1.10 -2.66 26.10
CA SER A 150 1.09 -3.72 27.12
C SER A 150 2.27 -4.68 27.00
N ASP A 151 2.90 -4.77 25.83
CA ASP A 151 4.07 -5.59 25.52
C ASP A 151 4.79 -5.04 24.28
N ASP A 152 5.93 -5.61 23.94
CA ASP A 152 6.78 -5.18 22.83
C ASP A 152 6.52 -5.95 21.52
N GLY A 153 5.36 -6.61 21.38
CA GLY A 153 5.00 -7.33 20.17
C GLY A 153 4.52 -6.43 19.01
N PHE A 154 3.50 -6.88 18.30
CA PHE A 154 2.88 -6.06 17.23
C PHE A 154 2.31 -4.76 17.79
N ILE A 155 2.54 -3.64 17.08
CA ILE A 155 1.95 -2.34 17.42
C ILE A 155 0.43 -2.38 17.26
N PHE A 156 -0.02 -2.95 16.15
CA PHE A 156 -1.44 -3.07 15.78
C PHE A 156 -1.89 -4.51 15.91
N LYS A 157 -2.31 -4.89 17.12
CA LYS A 157 -2.69 -6.27 17.44
C LYS A 157 -4.06 -6.64 16.91
N HIS A 158 -4.20 -7.92 16.59
CA HIS A 158 -5.52 -8.50 16.31
C HIS A 158 -6.34 -8.60 17.61
N THR A 159 -7.61 -8.22 17.56
CA THR A 159 -8.44 -8.09 18.78
C THR A 159 -8.64 -9.40 19.54
N ARG A 160 -8.78 -10.52 18.83
CA ARG A 160 -9.04 -11.85 19.45
C ARG A 160 -7.78 -12.70 19.61
N GLU A 161 -6.74 -12.40 18.83
CA GLU A 161 -5.48 -13.16 18.77
C GLU A 161 -4.31 -12.18 18.88
N PRO A 162 -4.00 -11.67 20.10
CA PRO A 162 -3.01 -10.59 20.29
C PRO A 162 -1.59 -10.92 19.80
N TRP A 163 -1.28 -12.19 19.60
CA TRP A 163 -0.03 -12.66 19.00
C TRP A 163 0.02 -12.50 17.48
N LYS A 164 -1.09 -12.08 16.84
CA LYS A 164 -1.18 -11.72 15.44
C LYS A 164 -1.36 -10.21 15.28
N HIS A 165 -0.98 -9.69 14.13
CA HIS A 165 -1.30 -8.30 13.77
C HIS A 165 -2.76 -8.15 13.33
N MET A 166 -3.28 -6.92 13.42
CA MET A 166 -4.59 -6.55 12.87
C MET A 166 -4.66 -6.88 11.37
N THR A 167 -5.79 -7.40 10.92
CA THR A 167 -6.02 -7.68 9.50
C THR A 167 -6.36 -6.40 8.73
N SER A 168 -6.03 -6.37 7.44
CA SER A 168 -6.38 -5.26 6.55
C SER A 168 -7.89 -5.04 6.40
N GLU A 169 -8.68 -6.05 6.68
CA GLU A 169 -10.15 -5.96 6.65
C GLU A 169 -10.71 -5.09 7.77
N THR A 170 -10.01 -4.99 8.91
CA THR A 170 -10.47 -4.19 10.06
C THR A 170 -10.57 -2.70 9.71
N PRO A 171 -9.52 -1.99 9.27
CA PRO A 171 -9.63 -0.59 8.86
C PRO A 171 -10.51 -0.42 7.60
N LEU A 172 -10.51 -1.37 6.67
CA LEU A 172 -11.39 -1.33 5.51
C LEU A 172 -12.88 -1.40 5.91
N ALA A 173 -13.23 -2.23 6.90
CA ALA A 173 -14.61 -2.31 7.41
C ALA A 173 -15.06 -0.99 8.07
N VAL A 174 -14.15 -0.25 8.71
CA VAL A 174 -14.44 1.09 9.24
C VAL A 174 -14.75 2.07 8.11
N ILE A 175 -13.92 2.11 7.06
CA ILE A 175 -14.17 2.94 5.86
C ILE A 175 -15.57 2.64 5.28
N LYS A 176 -15.87 1.36 5.05
CA LYS A 176 -17.15 0.94 4.47
C LYS A 176 -18.35 1.34 5.33
N ARG A 177 -18.29 1.12 6.65
CA ARG A 177 -19.37 1.46 7.58
C ARG A 177 -19.61 2.96 7.71
N ASN A 178 -18.60 3.78 7.42
CA ASN A 178 -18.72 5.24 7.39
C ASN A 178 -19.28 5.80 6.07
N GLY A 179 -19.76 4.93 5.17
CA GLY A 179 -20.44 5.33 3.94
C GLY A 179 -19.56 5.35 2.69
N TYR A 180 -18.28 4.96 2.79
CA TYR A 180 -17.32 5.06 1.68
C TYR A 180 -16.99 3.69 1.03
N ALA A 181 -17.97 2.76 1.03
CA ALA A 181 -17.75 1.36 0.62
C ALA A 181 -17.14 1.20 -0.79
N ASN A 182 -17.52 2.05 -1.73
CA ASN A 182 -17.06 1.99 -3.13
C ASN A 182 -16.19 3.19 -3.53
N GLU A 183 -15.99 4.13 -2.62
CA GLU A 183 -15.34 5.41 -2.88
C GLU A 183 -13.94 5.46 -2.30
N MET A 184 -13.68 4.68 -1.25
CA MET A 184 -12.39 4.65 -0.57
C MET A 184 -12.01 3.24 -0.13
N VAL A 185 -10.74 2.91 -0.28
CA VAL A 185 -10.11 1.73 0.30
C VAL A 185 -8.82 2.14 1.03
N THR A 186 -8.29 1.26 1.87
CA THR A 186 -7.04 1.56 2.60
C THR A 186 -5.85 1.89 1.69
N HIS A 187 -5.81 1.33 0.47
CA HIS A 187 -4.80 1.68 -0.53
C HIS A 187 -5.02 3.08 -1.14
N GLY A 188 -6.24 3.60 -1.08
CA GLY A 188 -6.59 4.94 -1.55
C GLY A 188 -5.79 6.04 -0.86
N PHE A 189 -5.42 5.91 0.42
CA PHE A 189 -4.56 6.88 1.10
C PHE A 189 -3.19 7.03 0.43
N ARG A 190 -2.65 5.95 -0.09
CA ARG A 190 -1.39 5.98 -0.83
C ARG A 190 -1.56 6.62 -2.21
N THR A 191 -2.69 6.39 -2.87
CA THR A 191 -3.05 7.08 -4.11
C THR A 191 -3.22 8.57 -3.84
N LEU A 192 -3.92 8.94 -2.78
CA LEU A 192 -4.09 10.33 -2.33
C LEU A 192 -2.74 11.02 -2.10
N PHE A 193 -1.86 10.39 -1.32
CA PHE A 193 -0.50 10.90 -1.08
C PHE A 193 0.23 11.18 -2.40
N SER A 194 0.30 10.16 -3.27
CA SER A 194 1.02 10.28 -4.54
C SER A 194 0.43 11.34 -5.45
N THR A 195 -0.90 11.38 -5.59
CA THR A 195 -1.60 12.34 -6.46
C THR A 195 -1.43 13.76 -5.93
N HIS A 196 -1.74 13.99 -4.65
CA HIS A 196 -1.68 15.33 -4.06
C HIS A 196 -0.25 15.89 -4.06
N ALA A 197 0.74 15.06 -3.74
CA ALA A 197 2.14 15.50 -3.78
C ALA A 197 2.63 15.81 -5.21
N ASN A 198 2.22 15.05 -6.22
CA ASN A 198 2.57 15.35 -7.61
C ASN A 198 1.82 16.58 -8.14
N GLU A 199 0.54 16.76 -7.79
CA GLU A 199 -0.26 17.92 -8.20
C GLU A 199 0.24 19.23 -7.58
N SER A 200 0.82 19.19 -6.38
CA SER A 200 1.42 20.35 -5.72
C SER A 200 2.57 20.98 -6.53
N LYS A 201 3.27 20.16 -7.34
CA LYS A 201 4.47 20.52 -8.11
C LYS A 201 5.64 21.06 -7.25
N LEU A 202 5.57 20.86 -5.94
CA LEU A 202 6.61 21.29 -5.00
C LEU A 202 7.79 20.31 -4.93
N PHE A 203 7.53 19.04 -5.25
CA PHE A 203 8.50 17.95 -5.08
C PHE A 203 8.70 17.18 -6.37
N ARG A 204 9.92 16.68 -6.57
CA ARG A 204 10.25 15.82 -7.71
C ARG A 204 9.52 14.47 -7.59
N SER A 205 9.00 13.95 -8.70
CA SER A 205 8.29 12.66 -8.72
C SER A 205 9.15 11.51 -8.21
N GLU A 206 10.48 11.54 -8.40
CA GLU A 206 11.41 10.53 -7.89
C GLU A 206 11.43 10.49 -6.35
N VAL A 207 11.35 11.64 -5.69
CA VAL A 207 11.29 11.77 -4.22
C VAL A 207 9.98 11.19 -3.71
N ILE A 208 8.86 11.54 -4.36
CA ILE A 208 7.52 11.04 -4.03
C ILE A 208 7.48 9.53 -4.19
N ASP A 209 7.95 9.01 -5.32
CA ASP A 209 7.97 7.57 -5.60
C ASP A 209 8.88 6.81 -4.62
N TYR A 210 10.03 7.39 -4.27
CA TYR A 210 10.93 6.76 -3.30
C TYR A 210 10.27 6.69 -1.93
N GLN A 211 9.62 7.77 -1.48
CA GLN A 211 8.95 7.83 -0.18
C GLN A 211 7.91 6.72 0.00
N ILE A 212 7.19 6.42 -1.04
CA ILE A 212 6.17 5.35 -1.00
C ILE A 212 6.70 3.99 -1.53
N ALA A 213 8.01 3.83 -1.75
CA ALA A 213 8.61 2.63 -2.36
C ALA A 213 7.86 2.20 -3.66
N HIS A 214 7.51 3.19 -4.48
CA HIS A 214 6.91 2.99 -5.80
C HIS A 214 8.01 2.99 -6.86
N VAL A 215 7.84 2.24 -7.92
CA VAL A 215 8.79 2.20 -9.02
C VAL A 215 8.08 2.62 -10.28
N ASN A 216 8.43 3.78 -10.74
CA ASN A 216 7.98 4.24 -12.03
C ASN A 216 8.44 3.31 -13.16
N LYS A 217 7.51 3.03 -14.10
CA LYS A 217 7.82 2.29 -15.32
C LYS A 217 8.79 3.07 -16.22
N SER A 218 8.80 4.41 -16.13
CA SER A 218 9.73 5.28 -16.85
C SER A 218 11.20 5.05 -16.46
N THR A 219 11.46 4.75 -15.19
CA THR A 219 12.79 4.30 -14.74
C THR A 219 13.14 2.87 -15.18
N ARG A 220 12.22 2.13 -15.83
CA ARG A 220 12.52 0.83 -16.46
C ARG A 220 13.25 0.97 -17.80
N ALA A 221 13.10 2.08 -18.49
CA ALA A 221 13.74 2.31 -19.79
C ALA A 221 15.26 2.45 -19.66
N ASP A 222 15.73 2.89 -18.47
CA ASP A 222 17.15 3.08 -18.24
C ASP A 222 17.65 2.15 -17.11
N LYS A 223 17.93 0.88 -17.48
CA LYS A 223 18.53 -0.11 -16.56
C LYS A 223 19.87 0.40 -16.01
N THR A 224 20.57 1.22 -16.78
CA THR A 224 21.87 1.80 -16.44
C THR A 224 21.74 2.83 -15.34
N SER A 225 20.73 3.71 -15.38
CA SER A 225 20.45 4.73 -14.36
C SER A 225 20.20 4.12 -12.96
N LYS A 226 19.54 2.97 -12.88
CA LYS A 226 19.27 2.29 -11.60
C LYS A 226 20.50 1.71 -10.92
N ILE A 227 21.49 1.30 -11.66
CA ILE A 227 22.74 0.73 -11.13
C ILE A 227 23.56 1.85 -10.46
N TYR A 228 23.46 3.08 -10.95
CA TYR A 228 24.26 4.23 -10.51
C TYR A 228 23.53 5.16 -9.53
N ASN A 229 22.20 5.23 -9.54
CA ASN A 229 21.47 6.12 -8.64
C ASN A 229 21.15 5.41 -7.30
N ARG A 230 22.00 5.66 -6.28
CA ARG A 230 21.82 5.21 -4.89
C ARG A 230 21.25 6.29 -3.97
N ALA A 231 20.80 7.41 -4.54
CA ALA A 231 20.28 8.52 -3.76
C ALA A 231 19.01 8.09 -3.00
N GLU A 232 18.98 8.40 -1.72
CA GLU A 232 17.84 8.11 -0.83
C GLU A 232 16.94 9.32 -0.60
N TYR A 233 17.35 10.49 -1.12
CA TYR A 233 16.62 11.76 -1.06
C TYR A 233 16.16 12.12 0.36
N TRP A 234 16.92 11.75 1.39
CA TRP A 234 16.45 11.81 2.78
C TRP A 234 16.01 13.21 3.22
N PRO A 235 16.80 14.31 3.00
CA PRO A 235 16.36 15.67 3.34
C PRO A 235 15.07 16.07 2.62
N GLU A 236 14.99 15.86 1.31
CA GLU A 236 13.82 16.21 0.49
C GLU A 236 12.58 15.39 0.91
N ARG A 237 12.78 14.16 1.36
CA ARG A 237 11.69 13.31 1.87
C ARG A 237 11.17 13.79 3.22
N ILE A 238 12.04 14.31 4.09
CA ILE A 238 11.61 14.96 5.34
C ILE A 238 10.77 16.20 5.01
N GLU A 239 11.20 17.02 4.07
CA GLU A 239 10.45 18.21 3.62
C GLU A 239 9.08 17.81 3.04
N LEU A 240 9.06 16.84 2.12
CA LEU A 240 7.83 16.28 1.55
C LEU A 240 6.86 15.79 2.63
N MET A 241 7.36 14.99 3.57
CA MET A 241 6.52 14.40 4.62
C MET A 241 6.02 15.46 5.60
N THR A 242 6.83 16.49 5.90
CA THR A 242 6.43 17.60 6.76
C THR A 242 5.32 18.42 6.09
N TRP A 243 5.52 18.79 4.83
CA TRP A 243 4.50 19.49 4.06
C TRP A 243 3.20 18.68 3.99
N TYR A 244 3.29 17.41 3.61
CA TYR A 244 2.09 16.57 3.46
C TYR A 244 1.35 16.35 4.79
N ALA A 245 2.09 16.18 5.89
CA ALA A 245 1.46 16.03 7.19
C ALA A 245 0.69 17.30 7.62
N ASN A 246 1.19 18.48 7.28
CA ASN A 246 0.48 19.73 7.53
C ASN A 246 -0.80 19.84 6.67
N GLU A 247 -0.78 19.35 5.43
CA GLU A 247 -2.02 19.26 4.61
C GLU A 247 -3.03 18.31 5.26
N VAL A 248 -2.58 17.14 5.74
CA VAL A 248 -3.45 16.17 6.43
C VAL A 248 -4.04 16.76 7.72
N ASP A 249 -3.28 17.56 8.47
CA ASP A 249 -3.78 18.25 9.66
C ASP A 249 -4.94 19.19 9.30
N GLN A 250 -4.87 19.92 8.20
CA GLN A 250 -5.98 20.75 7.75
C GLN A 250 -7.25 19.92 7.50
N TRP A 251 -7.11 18.71 6.98
CA TRP A 251 -8.27 17.82 6.75
C TRP A 251 -8.83 17.22 8.03
N ILE A 252 -8.00 17.02 9.04
CA ILE A 252 -8.41 16.42 10.33
C ILE A 252 -9.05 17.45 11.27
N PHE A 253 -8.58 18.69 11.25
CA PHE A 253 -8.96 19.72 12.22
C PHE A 253 -9.93 20.78 11.67
N LEU A 254 -10.28 20.73 10.38
CA LEU A 254 -11.37 21.49 9.79
C LEU A 254 -12.70 20.74 9.96
#